data_b237ad0329c80f39ac1c7a4a9586efe7
#
_entry.id   b237ad0329c80f39ac1c7a4a9586efe7
#
_cell.length_a   1.000
_cell.length_b   1.000
_cell.length_c   1.000
_cell.angle_alpha   90.00
_cell.angle_beta   90.00
_cell.angle_gamma   90.00
#
_symmetry.space_group_name_H-M   'P 1'
#
loop_
_entity.id
_entity.type
_entity.pdbx_description
1 polymer ?
#
loop_
_entity_poly.entity_id
_entity_poly.type
_entity_poly.pdbx_seq_one_letter_code
_entity_poly.pdbx_strand_id
1 'polypeptide(L)'
;MSKFLERIKQIASENEKVAMFVDVDGTITVYDVYPESDVNKNMADNYQTLEPVNYVIDILKKINELPNVDVYILTLSRDRSITEKKKVWLNKYVNFIDEDKWIIITKELGEYNKENRDIIKAEKMKEKLDKYNYEILLDDDHKIL
;
A
#
# COMPACT_ATOMS: atom_id res chain seq x y z
N MET A 1 -2.98 16.74 15.66
CA MET A 1 -2.26 16.45 14.44
C MET A 1 -1.38 15.22 14.63
N SER A 2 -1.26 14.37 13.61
CA SER A 2 -0.54 13.12 13.72
C SER A 2 0.98 13.34 13.82
N LYS A 3 1.62 12.65 14.77
CA LYS A 3 3.08 12.63 14.86
C LYS A 3 3.72 12.02 13.61
N PHE A 4 3.01 11.06 13.01
CA PHE A 4 3.43 10.42 11.77
C PHE A 4 3.51 11.44 10.63
N LEU A 5 2.45 12.24 10.45
CA LEU A 5 2.43 13.27 9.41
C LEU A 5 3.55 14.29 9.60
N GLU A 6 3.80 14.71 10.85
CA GLU A 6 4.89 15.64 11.15
C GLU A 6 6.24 15.02 10.81
N ARG A 7 6.42 13.74 11.10
CA ARG A 7 7.66 13.01 10.78
C ARG A 7 7.88 12.96 9.27
N ILE A 8 6.81 12.71 8.50
CA ILE A 8 6.91 12.68 7.04
C ILE A 8 7.24 14.07 6.49
N LYS A 9 6.63 15.10 7.03
CA LYS A 9 6.95 16.49 6.64
C LYS A 9 8.40 16.82 6.92
N GLN A 10 8.94 16.35 8.06
CA GLN A 10 10.35 16.56 8.40
C GLN A 10 11.26 15.87 7.39
N ILE A 11 10.96 14.60 7.08
CA ILE A 11 11.74 13.83 6.09
C ILE A 11 11.70 14.53 4.73
N ALA A 12 10.52 15.02 4.33
CA ALA A 12 10.37 15.71 3.06
C ALA A 12 11.17 17.03 3.03
N SER A 13 11.29 17.71 4.16
CA SER A 13 12.08 18.94 4.24
C SER A 13 13.58 18.71 4.16
N GLU A 14 14.03 17.51 4.52
CA GLU A 14 15.45 17.15 4.55
C GLU A 14 15.92 16.42 3.30
N ASN A 15 15.00 16.04 2.42
CA ASN A 15 15.31 15.26 1.23
C ASN A 15 14.70 15.88 -0.01
N GLU A 16 15.42 15.81 -1.12
CA GLU A 16 14.98 16.42 -2.37
C GLU A 16 13.75 15.71 -2.94
N LYS A 17 13.75 14.38 -2.93
CA LYS A 17 12.64 13.58 -3.44
C LYS A 17 12.40 12.35 -2.56
N VAL A 18 11.16 12.18 -2.12
CA VAL A 18 10.76 11.11 -1.22
C VAL A 18 9.68 10.25 -1.88
N ALA A 19 9.80 8.94 -1.76
CA ALA A 19 8.74 8.01 -2.15
C ALA A 19 8.20 7.33 -0.89
N MET A 20 6.88 7.23 -0.82
CA MET A 20 6.21 6.50 0.25
C MET A 20 5.40 5.36 -0.37
N PHE A 21 5.69 4.15 0.06
CA PHE A 21 4.99 2.95 -0.40
C PHE A 21 4.05 2.48 0.70
N VAL A 22 2.80 2.24 0.35
CA VAL A 22 1.75 1.93 1.32
C VAL A 22 1.12 0.59 0.99
N ASP A 23 1.13 -0.31 1.96
CA ASP A 23 0.40 -1.57 1.86
C ASP A 23 -1.10 -1.34 2.01
N VAL A 24 -1.91 -2.27 1.55
CA VAL A 24 -3.37 -2.15 1.59
C VAL A 24 -3.92 -2.89 2.80
N ASP A 25 -3.68 -4.20 2.89
CA ASP A 25 -4.31 -5.06 3.89
C ASP A 25 -3.84 -4.75 5.31
N GLY A 26 -4.78 -4.38 6.18
CA GLY A 26 -4.47 -4.06 7.56
C GLY A 26 -3.77 -2.73 7.77
N THR A 27 -3.50 -1.98 6.69
CA THR A 27 -2.87 -0.65 6.77
C THR A 27 -3.89 0.44 6.46
N ILE A 28 -4.53 0.36 5.29
CA ILE A 28 -5.60 1.28 4.90
C ILE A 28 -6.98 0.62 4.89
N THR A 29 -7.03 -0.70 5.01
CA THR A 29 -8.26 -1.46 5.21
C THR A 29 -8.30 -2.00 6.64
N VAL A 30 -9.52 -2.11 7.19
CA VAL A 30 -9.73 -2.79 8.46
C VAL A 30 -9.66 -4.30 8.23
N TYR A 31 -8.84 -5.01 9.02
CA TYR A 31 -8.83 -6.47 8.97
C TYR A 31 -10.13 -6.99 9.56
N ASP A 32 -10.85 -7.77 8.77
CA ASP A 32 -11.96 -8.55 9.27
C ASP A 32 -11.44 -9.90 9.74
N VAL A 33 -11.66 -10.20 11.03
CA VAL A 33 -11.32 -11.51 11.57
C VAL A 33 -12.48 -12.44 11.25
N TYR A 34 -12.36 -13.17 10.16
CA TYR A 34 -13.35 -14.18 9.81
C TYR A 34 -13.01 -15.51 10.47
N PRO A 35 -14.01 -16.34 10.82
CA PRO A 35 -13.76 -17.73 11.17
C PRO A 35 -13.00 -18.39 10.03
N GLU A 36 -12.06 -19.27 10.36
CA GLU A 36 -11.20 -19.94 9.37
C GLU A 36 -11.96 -20.54 8.19
N SER A 37 -13.16 -21.06 8.45
CA SER A 37 -14.01 -21.64 7.42
C SER A 37 -14.51 -20.66 6.39
N ASP A 38 -14.60 -19.38 6.72
CA ASP A 38 -15.13 -18.34 5.83
C ASP A 38 -14.05 -17.61 5.06
N VAL A 39 -12.82 -17.58 5.56
CA VAL A 39 -11.70 -16.86 4.95
C VAL A 39 -11.44 -17.31 3.51
N ASN A 40 -11.52 -18.61 3.27
CA ASN A 40 -11.24 -19.17 1.94
C ASN A 40 -12.39 -19.01 0.95
N LYS A 41 -13.62 -18.84 1.45
CA LYS A 41 -14.80 -18.77 0.59
C LYS A 41 -15.07 -17.40 0.03
N ASN A 42 -14.82 -16.35 0.83
CA ASN A 42 -15.35 -15.03 0.56
C ASN A 42 -14.31 -13.92 0.45
N MET A 43 -13.01 -14.27 0.52
CA MET A 43 -11.97 -13.26 0.50
C MET A 43 -12.05 -12.34 -0.73
N ALA A 44 -12.29 -12.93 -1.90
CA ALA A 44 -12.41 -12.15 -3.13
C ALA A 44 -13.68 -11.31 -3.15
N ASP A 45 -14.80 -11.88 -2.68
CA ASP A 45 -16.08 -11.19 -2.69
C ASP A 45 -16.15 -10.08 -1.65
N ASN A 46 -15.52 -10.30 -0.51
CA ASN A 46 -15.53 -9.32 0.59
C ASN A 46 -14.56 -8.17 0.39
N TYR A 47 -13.60 -8.32 -0.52
CA TYR A 47 -12.57 -7.31 -0.69
C TYR A 47 -13.13 -5.93 -1.02
N GLN A 48 -14.17 -5.88 -1.85
CA GLN A 48 -14.80 -4.62 -2.24
C GLN A 48 -15.56 -3.94 -1.10
N THR A 49 -15.93 -4.71 -0.07
CA THR A 49 -16.72 -4.22 1.07
C THR A 49 -15.90 -3.97 2.32
N LEU A 50 -14.59 -4.16 2.27
CA LEU A 50 -13.73 -3.87 3.40
C LEU A 50 -13.81 -2.40 3.79
N GLU A 51 -13.87 -2.14 5.09
CA GLU A 51 -13.93 -0.79 5.58
C GLU A 51 -12.58 -0.08 5.46
N PRO A 52 -12.58 1.18 5.01
CA PRO A 52 -11.34 1.96 4.97
C PRO A 52 -10.96 2.44 6.36
N VAL A 53 -9.66 2.54 6.61
CA VAL A 53 -9.14 3.22 7.80
C VAL A 53 -9.06 4.69 7.45
N ASN A 54 -10.14 5.42 7.64
CA ASN A 54 -10.28 6.81 7.20
C ASN A 54 -9.19 7.73 7.77
N TYR A 55 -8.79 7.49 9.00
CA TYR A 55 -7.74 8.28 9.64
C TYR A 55 -6.42 8.19 8.85
N VAL A 56 -6.03 6.99 8.46
CA VAL A 56 -4.80 6.77 7.70
C VAL A 56 -4.93 7.35 6.30
N ILE A 57 -6.09 7.14 5.66
CA ILE A 57 -6.34 7.65 4.30
C ILE A 57 -6.28 9.18 4.28
N ASP A 58 -6.84 9.83 5.28
CA ASP A 58 -6.79 11.30 5.37
C ASP A 58 -5.35 11.81 5.51
N ILE A 59 -4.53 11.10 6.29
CA ILE A 59 -3.11 11.44 6.44
C ILE A 59 -2.38 11.24 5.10
N LEU A 60 -2.65 10.16 4.40
CA LEU A 60 -2.04 9.90 3.09
C LEU A 60 -2.40 10.98 2.08
N LYS A 61 -3.65 11.47 2.13
CA LYS A 61 -4.08 12.55 1.27
C LYS A 61 -3.24 13.81 1.49
N LYS A 62 -2.99 14.13 2.74
CA LYS A 62 -2.15 15.28 3.11
C LYS A 62 -0.69 15.08 2.67
N ILE A 63 -0.17 13.87 2.84
CA ILE A 63 1.18 13.54 2.40
C ILE A 63 1.30 13.66 0.88
N ASN A 64 0.29 13.20 0.16
CA ASN A 64 0.28 13.26 -1.31
C ASN A 64 0.27 14.70 -1.84
N GLU A 65 -0.14 15.66 -1.02
CA GLU A 65 -0.11 17.07 -1.39
C GLU A 65 1.27 17.72 -1.25
N LEU A 66 2.22 17.04 -0.57
CA LEU A 66 3.58 17.56 -0.44
C LEU A 66 4.29 17.49 -1.80
N PRO A 67 4.91 18.58 -2.26
CA PRO A 67 5.39 18.68 -3.64
C PRO A 67 6.53 17.73 -4.00
N ASN A 68 7.30 17.28 -3.02
CA ASN A 68 8.44 16.40 -3.24
C ASN A 68 8.22 14.97 -2.74
N VAL A 69 6.98 14.60 -2.40
CA VAL A 69 6.66 13.26 -1.96
C VAL A 69 5.71 12.60 -2.96
N ASP A 70 6.08 11.43 -3.44
CA ASP A 70 5.19 10.59 -4.25
C ASP A 70 4.71 9.42 -3.43
N VAL A 71 3.40 9.20 -3.42
CA VAL A 71 2.79 8.09 -2.70
C VAL A 71 2.42 6.98 -3.68
N TYR A 72 2.88 5.77 -3.38
CA TYR A 72 2.59 4.57 -4.17
C TYR A 72 1.79 3.58 -3.31
N ILE A 73 0.95 2.81 -3.95
CA ILE A 73 0.36 1.62 -3.33
C ILE A 73 1.28 0.45 -3.67
N LEU A 74 1.64 -0.34 -2.68
CA LEU A 74 2.49 -1.51 -2.87
C LEU A 74 1.91 -2.67 -2.08
N THR A 75 1.24 -3.59 -2.78
CA THR A 75 0.50 -4.67 -2.14
C THR A 75 0.66 -5.98 -2.91
N LEU A 76 0.55 -7.09 -2.17
CA LEU A 76 0.57 -8.41 -2.75
C LEU A 76 -0.86 -8.90 -2.95
N SER A 77 -1.10 -9.63 -4.04
CA SER A 77 -2.39 -10.21 -4.35
C SER A 77 -2.21 -11.67 -4.72
N ARG A 78 -3.07 -12.54 -4.19
CA ARG A 78 -2.97 -13.97 -4.47
C ARG A 78 -3.36 -14.33 -5.90
N ASP A 79 -4.41 -13.69 -6.42
CA ASP A 79 -4.92 -14.01 -7.74
C ASP A 79 -5.51 -12.78 -8.44
N ARG A 80 -5.86 -12.97 -9.72
CA ARG A 80 -6.39 -11.88 -10.55
C ARG A 80 -7.71 -11.32 -10.05
N SER A 81 -8.56 -12.18 -9.50
CA SER A 81 -9.85 -11.74 -8.97
C SER A 81 -9.65 -10.76 -7.81
N ILE A 82 -8.78 -11.09 -6.88
CA ILE A 82 -8.45 -10.22 -5.76
C ILE A 82 -7.81 -8.94 -6.26
N THR A 83 -6.90 -9.03 -7.24
CA THR A 83 -6.25 -7.85 -7.82
C THR A 83 -7.27 -6.87 -8.39
N GLU A 84 -8.24 -7.38 -9.17
CA GLU A 84 -9.27 -6.51 -9.75
C GLU A 84 -10.14 -5.87 -8.66
N LYS A 85 -10.48 -6.60 -7.63
CA LYS A 85 -11.27 -6.07 -6.51
C LYS A 85 -10.49 -5.04 -5.70
N LYS A 86 -9.19 -5.24 -5.54
CA LYS A 86 -8.32 -4.23 -4.92
C LYS A 86 -8.34 -2.93 -5.72
N LYS A 87 -8.27 -3.02 -7.04
CA LYS A 87 -8.32 -1.85 -7.90
C LYS A 87 -9.64 -1.09 -7.75
N VAL A 88 -10.76 -1.81 -7.68
CA VAL A 88 -12.07 -1.18 -7.46
C VAL A 88 -12.08 -0.46 -6.11
N TRP A 89 -11.58 -1.11 -5.07
CA TRP A 89 -11.50 -0.54 -3.73
C TRP A 89 -10.61 0.71 -3.70
N LEU A 90 -9.44 0.63 -4.31
CA LEU A 90 -8.50 1.76 -4.38
C LEU A 90 -9.11 2.95 -5.12
N ASN A 91 -9.80 2.67 -6.22
CA ASN A 91 -10.47 3.73 -6.98
C ASN A 91 -11.56 4.42 -6.18
N LYS A 92 -12.20 3.70 -5.29
CA LYS A 92 -13.27 4.23 -4.44
C LYS A 92 -12.73 5.10 -3.30
N TYR A 93 -11.66 4.67 -2.65
CA TYR A 93 -11.20 5.29 -1.40
C TYR A 93 -9.89 6.07 -1.50
N VAL A 94 -9.03 5.75 -2.45
CA VAL A 94 -7.72 6.40 -2.60
C VAL A 94 -7.46 6.85 -4.04
N ASN A 95 -8.49 7.32 -4.70
CA ASN A 95 -8.38 7.78 -6.10
C ASN A 95 -7.50 9.02 -6.28
N PHE A 96 -7.08 9.65 -5.19
CA PHE A 96 -6.10 10.74 -5.25
C PHE A 96 -4.68 10.23 -5.56
N ILE A 97 -4.46 8.92 -5.47
CA ILE A 97 -3.21 8.28 -5.91
C ILE A 97 -3.49 7.70 -7.30
N ASP A 98 -2.79 8.19 -8.32
CA ASP A 98 -2.99 7.76 -9.70
C ASP A 98 -2.75 6.25 -9.86
N GLU A 99 -3.51 5.62 -10.74
CA GLU A 99 -3.45 4.17 -10.98
C GLU A 99 -2.05 3.71 -11.41
N ASP A 100 -1.31 4.55 -12.11
CA ASP A 100 0.09 4.23 -12.51
C ASP A 100 1.03 4.11 -11.31
N LYS A 101 0.61 4.54 -10.13
CA LYS A 101 1.35 4.38 -8.88
C LYS A 101 0.85 3.23 -8.02
N TRP A 102 -0.07 2.42 -8.53
CA TRP A 102 -0.53 1.23 -7.83
C TRP A 102 0.32 0.04 -8.25
N ILE A 103 1.16 -0.45 -7.36
CA ILE A 103 2.00 -1.62 -7.59
C ILE A 103 1.33 -2.81 -6.90
N ILE A 104 0.57 -3.57 -7.66
CA ILE A 104 -0.13 -4.76 -7.17
C ILE A 104 0.57 -5.99 -7.74
N ILE A 105 1.27 -6.71 -6.87
CA ILE A 105 2.08 -7.86 -7.27
C ILE A 105 1.23 -9.11 -7.13
N THR A 106 0.91 -9.75 -8.26
CA THR A 106 -0.06 -10.85 -8.30
C THR A 106 0.64 -12.21 -8.45
N LYS A 107 0.44 -13.08 -7.46
CA LYS A 107 1.06 -14.41 -7.43
C LYS A 107 0.60 -15.29 -8.61
N GLU A 108 -0.68 -15.27 -8.94
CA GLU A 108 -1.24 -16.03 -10.06
C GLU A 108 -0.56 -15.70 -11.39
N LEU A 109 -0.12 -14.45 -11.55
CA LEU A 109 0.57 -14.02 -12.76
C LEU A 109 2.08 -14.31 -12.73
N GLY A 110 2.56 -15.02 -11.72
CA GLY A 110 3.97 -15.33 -11.58
C GLY A 110 4.84 -14.20 -11.09
N GLU A 111 4.24 -13.13 -10.58
CA GLU A 111 4.97 -11.95 -10.17
C GLU A 111 5.67 -12.11 -8.81
N TYR A 112 5.20 -13.04 -8.00
CA TYR A 112 5.91 -13.47 -6.81
C TYR A 112 5.51 -14.91 -6.48
N ASN A 113 6.28 -15.55 -5.59
CA ASN A 113 6.01 -16.91 -5.14
C ASN A 113 6.22 -17.01 -3.63
N LYS A 114 6.04 -18.20 -3.08
CA LYS A 114 6.20 -18.45 -1.66
C LYS A 114 7.62 -18.16 -1.17
N GLU A 115 8.62 -18.36 -2.04
CA GLU A 115 10.02 -18.19 -1.67
C GLU A 115 10.47 -16.75 -1.59
N ASN A 116 9.96 -15.87 -2.50
CA ASN A 116 10.37 -14.47 -2.53
C ASN A 116 9.34 -13.52 -1.90
N ARG A 117 8.26 -14.06 -1.34
CA ARG A 117 7.17 -13.26 -0.79
C ARG A 117 7.65 -12.17 0.19
N ASP A 118 8.62 -12.50 1.03
CA ASP A 118 9.08 -11.58 2.07
C ASP A 118 9.99 -10.47 1.56
N ILE A 119 10.59 -10.67 0.38
CA ILE A 119 11.57 -9.70 -0.16
C ILE A 119 11.06 -8.95 -1.39
N ILE A 120 9.95 -9.40 -1.99
CA ILE A 120 9.50 -8.81 -3.27
C ILE A 120 9.17 -7.33 -3.17
N LYS A 121 8.57 -6.91 -2.06
CA LYS A 121 8.27 -5.48 -1.86
C LYS A 121 9.53 -4.65 -1.83
N ALA A 122 10.55 -5.11 -1.10
CA ALA A 122 11.84 -4.41 -1.04
C ALA A 122 12.49 -4.34 -2.42
N GLU A 123 12.38 -5.41 -3.20
CA GLU A 123 12.91 -5.42 -4.57
C GLU A 123 12.21 -4.39 -5.45
N LYS A 124 10.89 -4.28 -5.34
CA LYS A 124 10.13 -3.28 -6.10
C LYS A 124 10.49 -1.86 -5.70
N MET A 125 10.73 -1.63 -4.43
CA MET A 125 11.19 -0.32 -3.97
C MET A 125 12.57 0.02 -4.54
N LYS A 126 13.47 -0.96 -4.58
CA LYS A 126 14.82 -0.76 -5.13
C LYS A 126 14.80 -0.35 -6.60
N GLU A 127 13.82 -0.79 -7.37
CA GLU A 127 13.70 -0.42 -8.77
C GLU A 127 13.53 1.08 -8.96
N LYS A 128 13.11 1.80 -7.92
CA LYS A 128 12.84 3.23 -7.99
C LYS A 128 13.88 4.10 -7.27
N LEU A 129 14.95 3.48 -6.74
CA LEU A 129 15.98 4.22 -5.99
C LEU A 129 16.64 5.36 -6.77
N ASP A 130 16.75 5.20 -8.08
CA ASP A 130 17.36 6.24 -8.92
C ASP A 130 16.57 7.55 -8.93
N LYS A 131 15.28 7.49 -8.60
CA LYS A 131 14.39 8.65 -8.64
C LYS A 131 14.23 9.35 -7.31
N TYR A 132 14.57 8.66 -6.21
CA TYR A 132 14.25 9.15 -4.87
C TYR A 132 15.48 9.12 -3.95
N ASN A 133 15.58 10.14 -3.12
CA ASN A 133 16.64 10.24 -2.09
C ASN A 133 16.28 9.44 -0.85
N TYR A 134 14.99 9.21 -0.62
CA TYR A 134 14.50 8.55 0.56
C TYR A 134 13.24 7.76 0.23
N GLU A 135 13.17 6.53 0.72
CA GLU A 135 11.99 5.68 0.53
C GLU A 135 11.45 5.21 1.87
N ILE A 136 10.13 5.21 1.99
CA ILE A 136 9.42 4.81 3.20
C ILE A 136 8.44 3.72 2.85
N LEU A 137 8.37 2.67 3.66
CA LEU A 137 7.35 1.63 3.55
C LEU A 137 6.42 1.68 4.75
N LEU A 138 5.13 1.85 4.51
CA LEU A 138 4.10 1.77 5.53
C LEU A 138 3.40 0.42 5.38
N ASP A 139 3.56 -0.46 6.36
CA ASP A 139 3.06 -1.83 6.31
C ASP A 139 2.50 -2.21 7.68
N ASP A 140 1.54 -3.13 7.70
CA ASP A 140 0.88 -3.60 8.92
C ASP A 140 1.79 -4.43 9.82
N ASP A 141 2.87 -4.99 9.29
CA ASP A 141 3.85 -5.76 10.06
C ASP A 141 4.70 -4.89 10.98
N HIS A 142 4.49 -3.60 10.98
CA HIS A 142 5.23 -2.63 11.80
C HIS A 142 6.75 -2.67 11.61
N LYS A 143 7.20 -3.26 10.53
CA LYS A 143 8.62 -3.26 10.19
C LYS A 143 8.91 -2.01 9.39
N ILE A 144 9.57 -1.07 10.03
CA ILE A 144 10.07 0.11 9.35
C ILE A 144 11.37 -0.31 8.65
N LEU A 145 11.32 -0.39 7.36
CA LEU A 145 12.50 -0.65 6.56
C LEU A 145 13.16 0.65 6.13
#